data_1b6c697f35617c4923707d3ffedda455
#
_entry.id   1b6c697f35617c4923707d3ffedda455
#
_cell.length_a   1.000
_cell.length_b   1.000
_cell.length_c   1.000
_cell.angle_alpha   90.00
_cell.angle_beta   90.00
_cell.angle_gamma   90.00
#
_symmetry.space_group_name_H-M   'P 1'
#
loop_
_entity.id
_entity.type
_entity.pdbx_description
1 polymer ?
#
loop_
_entity_poly.entity_id
_entity_poly.type
_entity_poly.pdbx_seq_one_letter_code
_entity_poly.pdbx_strand_id
1 'polypeptide(L)'
;MHTSTIKSRNVQLDPIKADLSVDNSNLLSGSSQTVYFLIFPVKRDKNIIDTGELFQSPMERTKGAALYNATNGKDLDVLVHPTYTITTKWWLLGTTIEAKVTGYAGKYSNFRTESPLQDELNRIIAEKSQIIIKQD
;
A
#
# COMPACT_ATOMS: atom_id res chain seq x y z
N MET A 1 5.18 47.58 19.44
CA MET A 1 5.74 46.51 18.61
C MET A 1 5.53 45.21 19.34
N HIS A 2 4.52 44.43 18.98
CA HIS A 2 4.25 43.13 19.62
C HIS A 2 4.90 42.02 18.81
N THR A 3 5.95 41.46 19.37
CA THR A 3 6.61 40.26 18.78
C THR A 3 5.93 39.01 19.33
N SER A 4 5.07 38.38 18.56
CA SER A 4 4.52 37.07 18.95
C SER A 4 5.47 35.96 18.51
N THR A 5 6.13 35.33 19.47
CA THR A 5 6.94 34.14 19.22
C THR A 5 6.01 32.94 19.09
N ILE A 6 5.81 32.44 17.88
CA ILE A 6 5.10 31.17 17.65
C ILE A 6 6.07 30.04 18.03
N LYS A 7 5.87 29.41 19.19
CA LYS A 7 6.55 28.15 19.52
C LYS A 7 5.94 27.05 18.65
N SER A 8 6.69 26.65 17.60
CA SER A 8 6.35 25.43 16.89
C SER A 8 6.51 24.24 17.86
N ARG A 9 5.43 23.54 18.17
CA ARG A 9 5.51 22.25 18.85
C ARG A 9 6.08 21.25 17.86
N ASN A 10 7.33 20.86 18.04
CA ASN A 10 7.85 19.64 17.42
C ASN A 10 7.09 18.46 18.03
N VAL A 11 6.10 17.97 17.30
CA VAL A 11 5.48 16.69 17.64
C VAL A 11 6.45 15.62 17.12
N GLN A 12 7.21 15.04 18.03
CA GLN A 12 8.03 13.87 17.75
C GLN A 12 7.07 12.67 17.71
N LEU A 13 6.77 12.17 16.51
CA LEU A 13 5.98 10.97 16.34
C LEU A 13 6.92 9.78 16.47
N ASP A 14 6.71 8.97 17.50
CA ASP A 14 7.40 7.69 17.62
C ASP A 14 6.95 6.76 16.50
N PRO A 15 7.85 6.01 15.85
CA PRO A 15 7.49 5.09 14.80
C PRO A 15 6.60 3.97 15.35
N ILE A 16 5.50 3.72 14.65
CA ILE A 16 4.62 2.59 14.96
C ILE A 16 5.12 1.38 14.20
N LYS A 17 5.39 0.29 14.92
CA LYS A 17 5.72 -1.02 14.35
C LYS A 17 4.52 -1.95 14.47
N ALA A 18 4.37 -2.84 13.50
CA ALA A 18 3.36 -3.90 13.51
C ALA A 18 3.96 -5.16 12.89
N ASP A 19 3.47 -6.30 13.33
CA ASP A 19 3.84 -7.58 12.73
C ASP A 19 2.90 -7.85 11.55
N LEU A 20 3.45 -8.27 10.41
CA LEU A 20 2.69 -8.62 9.22
C LEU A 20 2.55 -10.14 9.12
N SER A 21 1.32 -10.62 9.19
CA SER A 21 0.97 -12.01 8.90
C SER A 21 0.48 -12.14 7.47
N VAL A 22 1.03 -13.06 6.70
CA VAL A 22 0.68 -13.30 5.29
C VAL A 22 0.06 -14.67 5.13
N ASP A 23 -1.14 -14.73 4.57
CA ASP A 23 -1.80 -15.98 4.20
C ASP A 23 -1.37 -16.41 2.79
N ASN A 24 -0.37 -17.25 2.70
CA ASN A 24 0.16 -17.78 1.44
C ASN A 24 -0.76 -18.82 0.77
N SER A 25 -1.80 -19.29 1.45
CA SER A 25 -2.73 -20.28 0.90
C SER A 25 -3.85 -19.63 0.08
N ASN A 26 -4.09 -18.33 0.27
CA ASN A 26 -5.19 -17.60 -0.33
C ASN A 26 -4.69 -16.53 -1.31
N LEU A 27 -4.61 -16.90 -2.59
CA LEU A 27 -4.27 -15.97 -3.67
C LEU A 27 -5.51 -15.14 -4.05
N LEU A 28 -5.46 -13.87 -3.76
CA LEU A 28 -6.51 -12.92 -4.14
C LEU A 28 -6.27 -12.38 -5.55
N SER A 29 -7.36 -12.11 -6.26
CA SER A 29 -7.30 -11.48 -7.57
C SER A 29 -8.41 -10.45 -7.74
N GLY A 30 -8.10 -9.40 -8.50
CA GLY A 30 -9.06 -8.39 -8.91
C GLY A 30 -8.74 -7.93 -10.32
N SER A 31 -9.75 -7.47 -11.03
CA SER A 31 -9.60 -6.94 -12.38
C SER A 31 -10.44 -5.69 -12.55
N SER A 32 -10.03 -4.83 -13.47
CA SER A 32 -10.76 -3.64 -13.89
C SER A 32 -10.52 -3.39 -15.37
N GLN A 33 -11.48 -2.78 -16.03
CA GLN A 33 -11.43 -2.48 -17.45
C GLN A 33 -11.92 -1.05 -17.72
N THR A 34 -11.23 -0.36 -18.60
CA THR A 34 -11.64 0.94 -19.12
C THR A 34 -11.60 0.92 -20.64
N VAL A 35 -12.65 1.39 -21.28
CA VAL A 35 -12.75 1.50 -22.73
C VAL A 35 -12.80 2.98 -23.11
N TYR A 36 -11.91 3.39 -23.99
CA TYR A 36 -11.86 4.73 -24.58
C TYR A 36 -12.29 4.68 -26.03
N PHE A 37 -13.11 5.65 -26.42
CA PHE A 37 -13.39 5.95 -27.83
C PHE A 37 -12.78 7.31 -28.15
N LEU A 38 -11.82 7.35 -29.06
CA LEU A 38 -10.92 8.49 -29.26
C LEU A 38 -10.22 8.84 -27.93
N ILE A 39 -10.58 9.98 -27.33
CA ILE A 39 -10.03 10.45 -26.05
C ILE A 39 -11.05 10.35 -24.89
N PHE A 40 -12.30 9.95 -25.19
CA PHE A 40 -13.37 9.91 -24.20
C PHE A 40 -13.57 8.51 -23.61
N PRO A 41 -13.65 8.38 -22.28
CA PRO A 41 -13.99 7.11 -21.66
C PRO A 41 -15.45 6.78 -21.90
N VAL A 42 -15.72 5.67 -22.59
CA VAL A 42 -17.08 5.20 -22.93
C VAL A 42 -17.57 4.20 -21.89
N LYS A 43 -16.66 3.39 -21.35
CA LYS A 43 -16.95 2.41 -20.34
C LYS A 43 -15.85 2.45 -19.29
N ARG A 44 -16.25 2.62 -18.04
CA ARG A 44 -15.36 2.59 -16.87
C ARG A 44 -15.84 1.58 -15.85
N ASP A 45 -14.92 0.99 -15.13
CA ASP A 45 -15.26 0.31 -13.89
C ASP A 45 -15.81 1.34 -12.88
N LYS A 46 -16.89 0.98 -12.18
CA LYS A 46 -17.55 1.82 -11.17
C LYS A 46 -16.63 2.18 -9.98
N ASN A 47 -15.59 1.39 -9.77
CA ASN A 47 -14.64 1.58 -8.70
C ASN A 47 -13.42 2.42 -9.10
N ILE A 48 -13.43 3.00 -10.30
CA ILE A 48 -12.44 4.01 -10.69
C ILE A 48 -12.78 5.30 -9.96
N ILE A 49 -11.98 5.63 -8.97
CA ILE A 49 -12.08 6.88 -8.23
C ILE A 49 -11.43 7.98 -9.06
N ASP A 50 -12.20 8.98 -9.40
CA ASP A 50 -11.70 10.20 -10.03
C ASP A 50 -11.22 11.15 -8.92
N THR A 51 -9.95 11.04 -8.56
CA THR A 51 -9.36 11.83 -7.47
C THR A 51 -9.17 13.31 -7.83
N GLY A 52 -9.62 13.72 -9.01
CA GLY A 52 -9.44 15.09 -9.49
C GLY A 52 -7.99 15.43 -9.88
N GLU A 53 -7.08 14.49 -9.76
CA GLU A 53 -5.71 14.66 -10.21
C GLU A 53 -5.67 14.60 -11.74
N LEU A 54 -5.48 15.76 -12.36
CA LEU A 54 -5.38 15.95 -13.81
C LEU A 54 -4.25 15.14 -14.48
N PHE A 55 -3.34 14.56 -13.69
CA PHE A 55 -2.13 13.91 -14.17
C PHE A 55 -2.10 12.38 -13.96
N GLN A 56 -3.13 11.79 -13.37
CA GLN A 56 -3.17 10.34 -13.24
C GLN A 56 -3.49 9.68 -14.59
N SER A 57 -2.58 8.84 -15.08
CA SER A 57 -2.79 8.16 -16.36
C SER A 57 -4.00 7.21 -16.30
N PRO A 58 -4.69 6.99 -17.43
CA PRO A 58 -5.80 6.02 -17.51
C PRO A 58 -5.40 4.61 -17.04
N MET A 59 -4.16 4.23 -17.27
CA MET A 59 -3.58 2.96 -16.85
C MET A 59 -3.50 2.85 -15.31
N GLU A 60 -3.02 3.89 -14.63
CA GLU A 60 -2.91 3.92 -13.17
C GLU A 60 -4.29 3.89 -12.49
N ARG A 61 -5.27 4.59 -13.05
CA ARG A 61 -6.66 4.54 -12.56
C ARG A 61 -7.26 3.14 -12.67
N THR A 62 -7.07 2.47 -13.82
CA THR A 62 -7.57 1.12 -14.04
C THR A 62 -6.87 0.11 -13.12
N LYS A 63 -5.58 0.30 -12.88
CA LYS A 63 -4.78 -0.49 -11.93
C LYS A 63 -5.26 -0.30 -10.49
N GLY A 64 -5.52 0.93 -10.06
CA GLY A 64 -6.09 1.24 -8.75
C GLY A 64 -7.45 0.58 -8.52
N ALA A 65 -8.34 0.61 -9.52
CA ALA A 65 -9.63 -0.06 -9.45
C ALA A 65 -9.50 -1.59 -9.39
N ALA A 66 -8.53 -2.19 -10.10
CA ALA A 66 -8.26 -3.62 -10.00
C ALA A 66 -7.79 -4.01 -8.60
N LEU A 67 -6.93 -3.20 -7.99
CA LEU A 67 -6.49 -3.40 -6.60
C LEU A 67 -7.68 -3.31 -5.63
N TYR A 68 -8.50 -2.28 -5.76
CA TYR A 68 -9.71 -2.15 -4.94
C TYR A 68 -10.63 -3.36 -5.09
N ASN A 69 -10.86 -3.84 -6.32
CA ASN A 69 -11.69 -5.01 -6.58
C ASN A 69 -11.10 -6.31 -5.99
N ALA A 70 -9.77 -6.40 -5.88
CA ALA A 70 -9.10 -7.53 -5.24
C ALA A 70 -9.26 -7.55 -3.73
N THR A 71 -9.37 -6.38 -3.09
CA THR A 71 -9.33 -6.22 -1.62
C THR A 71 -10.68 -5.92 -1.01
N ASN A 72 -11.61 -5.33 -1.77
CA ASN A 72 -12.90 -4.87 -1.26
C ASN A 72 -13.75 -6.02 -0.69
N GLY A 73 -14.26 -5.81 0.53
CA GLY A 73 -15.10 -6.77 1.24
C GLY A 73 -14.36 -8.01 1.77
N LYS A 74 -13.04 -8.01 1.73
CA LYS A 74 -12.19 -9.09 2.27
C LYS A 74 -11.53 -8.66 3.56
N ASP A 75 -11.29 -9.62 4.43
CA ASP A 75 -10.67 -9.39 5.74
C ASP A 75 -9.14 -9.38 5.62
N LEU A 76 -8.61 -8.26 5.14
CA LEU A 76 -7.17 -7.99 5.01
C LEU A 76 -6.89 -6.50 5.15
N ASP A 77 -5.66 -6.18 5.56
CA ASP A 77 -5.18 -4.81 5.67
C ASP A 77 -4.33 -4.39 4.47
N VAL A 78 -3.64 -5.34 3.86
CA VAL A 78 -2.73 -5.10 2.73
C VAL A 78 -2.68 -6.29 1.78
N LEU A 79 -2.48 -6.01 0.49
CA LEU A 79 -2.16 -7.05 -0.50
C LEU A 79 -0.64 -7.19 -0.59
N VAL A 80 -0.14 -8.38 -0.25
CA VAL A 80 1.29 -8.68 -0.22
C VAL A 80 1.74 -9.29 -1.55
N HIS A 81 2.91 -8.87 -2.03
CA HIS A 81 3.47 -9.25 -3.33
C HIS A 81 2.49 -9.04 -4.51
N PRO A 82 1.92 -7.84 -4.66
CA PRO A 82 0.98 -7.58 -5.74
C PRO A 82 1.67 -7.68 -7.10
N THR A 83 1.14 -8.54 -7.96
CA THR A 83 1.56 -8.67 -9.35
C THR A 83 0.48 -8.08 -10.24
N TYR A 84 0.85 -7.15 -11.10
CA TYR A 84 -0.06 -6.47 -12.02
C TYR A 84 0.18 -6.95 -13.44
N THR A 85 -0.91 -7.32 -14.12
CA THR A 85 -0.92 -7.58 -15.57
C THR A 85 -1.78 -6.52 -16.22
N ILE A 86 -1.20 -5.73 -17.12
CA ILE A 86 -1.91 -4.67 -17.84
C ILE A 86 -1.92 -5.05 -19.31
N THR A 87 -3.12 -5.13 -19.88
CA THR A 87 -3.34 -5.42 -21.30
C THR A 87 -3.98 -4.21 -21.97
N THR A 88 -3.34 -3.70 -23.01
CA THR A 88 -3.88 -2.61 -23.81
C THR A 88 -4.21 -3.15 -25.19
N LYS A 89 -5.47 -3.02 -25.60
CA LYS A 89 -5.95 -3.42 -26.93
C LYS A 89 -6.38 -2.18 -27.70
N TRP A 90 -5.77 -2.00 -28.88
CA TRP A 90 -6.11 -0.93 -29.80
C TRP A 90 -7.14 -1.43 -30.81
N TRP A 91 -8.11 -0.63 -31.12
CA TRP A 91 -9.06 -0.86 -32.20
C TRP A 91 -9.26 0.45 -32.99
N LEU A 92 -9.95 0.40 -34.13
CA LEU A 92 -9.94 1.44 -35.16
C LEU A 92 -10.07 2.90 -34.63
N LEU A 93 -10.92 3.13 -33.65
CA LEU A 93 -11.19 4.46 -33.09
C LEU A 93 -11.08 4.50 -31.55
N GLY A 94 -10.43 3.51 -30.93
CA GLY A 94 -10.38 3.46 -29.47
C GLY A 94 -9.35 2.54 -28.88
N THR A 95 -9.37 2.48 -27.58
CA THR A 95 -8.43 1.70 -26.76
C THR A 95 -9.16 1.05 -25.60
N THR A 96 -8.87 -0.21 -25.35
CA THR A 96 -9.32 -0.90 -24.15
C THR A 96 -8.11 -1.16 -23.26
N ILE A 97 -8.18 -0.70 -22.01
CA ILE A 97 -7.18 -0.96 -20.98
C ILE A 97 -7.81 -1.91 -19.96
N GLU A 98 -7.17 -3.04 -19.77
CA GLU A 98 -7.53 -4.04 -18.78
C GLU A 98 -6.39 -4.19 -17.79
N ALA A 99 -6.67 -4.10 -16.51
CA ALA A 99 -5.71 -4.34 -15.44
C ALA A 99 -6.19 -5.50 -14.58
N LYS A 100 -5.30 -6.43 -14.30
CA LYS A 100 -5.50 -7.54 -13.36
C LYS A 100 -4.41 -7.48 -12.30
N VAL A 101 -4.80 -7.64 -11.04
CA VAL A 101 -3.87 -7.76 -9.92
C VAL A 101 -4.07 -9.09 -9.22
N THR A 102 -2.98 -9.69 -8.79
CA THR A 102 -2.98 -10.88 -7.92
C THR A 102 -2.00 -10.64 -6.77
N GLY A 103 -2.29 -11.21 -5.61
CA GLY A 103 -1.43 -11.11 -4.44
C GLY A 103 -2.02 -11.87 -3.25
N TYR A 104 -1.29 -11.88 -2.14
CA TYR A 104 -1.69 -12.60 -0.94
C TYR A 104 -2.27 -11.65 0.10
N ALA A 105 -3.22 -12.14 0.89
CA ALA A 105 -3.79 -11.37 1.99
C ALA A 105 -2.77 -11.18 3.10
N GLY A 106 -2.57 -9.94 3.54
CA GLY A 106 -1.75 -9.60 4.70
C GLY A 106 -2.58 -8.89 5.76
N LYS A 107 -2.33 -9.22 7.02
CA LYS A 107 -2.91 -8.55 8.20
C LYS A 107 -1.83 -8.03 9.09
N TYR A 108 -2.02 -6.81 9.56
CA TYR A 108 -1.18 -6.21 10.59
C TYR A 108 -1.73 -6.56 11.97
N SER A 109 -0.85 -6.95 12.85
CA SER A 109 -1.16 -7.25 14.24
C SER A 109 -0.08 -6.69 15.16
N ASN A 110 -0.34 -6.74 16.48
CA ASN A 110 0.64 -6.39 17.49
C ASN A 110 1.26 -4.99 17.27
N PHE A 111 0.41 -3.99 17.08
CA PHE A 111 0.83 -2.60 16.97
C PHE A 111 1.53 -2.14 18.26
N ARG A 112 2.74 -1.61 18.13
CA ARG A 112 3.55 -1.11 19.23
C ARG A 112 4.30 0.15 18.83
N THR A 113 4.42 1.07 19.76
CA THR A 113 5.32 2.20 19.66
C THR A 113 6.66 1.81 20.29
N GLU A 114 7.73 1.81 19.51
CA GLU A 114 9.08 1.67 20.04
C GLU A 114 9.68 3.07 20.18
N SER A 115 9.97 3.45 21.45
CA SER A 115 10.79 4.62 21.70
C SER A 115 12.24 4.30 21.30
N PRO A 116 12.99 5.25 20.74
CA PRO A 116 14.41 5.06 20.41
C PRO A 116 15.26 4.52 21.58
N LEU A 117 14.89 4.87 22.80
CA LEU A 117 15.50 4.36 24.05
C LEU A 117 15.29 2.85 24.25
N GLN A 118 14.12 2.32 23.85
CA GLN A 118 13.80 0.89 24.00
C GLN A 118 14.63 0.05 23.01
N ASP A 119 14.82 0.53 21.80
CA ASP A 119 15.63 -0.12 20.77
C ASP A 119 17.12 -0.18 21.21
N GLU A 120 17.62 0.88 21.81
CA GLU A 120 18.99 0.94 22.32
C GLU A 120 19.20 0.03 23.53
N LEU A 121 18.24 -0.02 24.44
CA LEU A 121 18.23 -0.97 25.56
C LEU A 121 18.19 -2.42 25.10
N ASN A 122 17.33 -2.77 24.15
CA ASN A 122 17.24 -4.12 23.61
C ASN A 122 18.54 -4.54 22.91
N ARG A 123 19.20 -3.62 22.21
CA ARG A 123 20.50 -3.83 21.56
C ARG A 123 21.60 -4.09 22.59
N ILE A 124 21.67 -3.31 23.66
CA ILE A 124 22.64 -3.48 24.75
C ILE A 124 22.44 -4.82 25.48
N ILE A 125 21.18 -5.21 25.72
CA ILE A 125 20.85 -6.49 26.35
C ILE A 125 21.26 -7.67 25.45
N ALA A 126 21.03 -7.58 24.14
CA ALA A 126 21.42 -8.59 23.17
C ALA A 126 22.96 -8.73 23.08
N GLU A 127 23.69 -7.63 23.06
CA GLU A 127 25.17 -7.63 23.07
C GLU A 127 25.73 -8.25 24.36
N LYS A 128 25.17 -7.92 25.52
CA LYS A 128 25.61 -8.50 26.80
C LYS A 128 25.32 -9.97 26.90
N SER A 129 24.18 -10.47 26.40
CA SER A 129 23.85 -11.91 26.39
C SER A 129 24.79 -12.71 25.49
N GLN A 130 25.25 -12.15 24.36
CA GLN A 130 26.24 -12.80 23.49
C GLN A 130 27.62 -12.86 24.12
N ILE A 131 28.02 -11.90 24.94
CA ILE A 131 29.30 -11.90 25.67
C ILE A 131 29.30 -12.99 26.74
N ILE A 132 28.22 -13.21 27.45
CA ILE A 132 28.06 -14.25 28.48
C ILE A 132 28.19 -15.67 27.87
N ILE A 133 27.63 -15.92 26.71
CA ILE A 133 27.68 -17.20 25.99
C ILE A 133 29.11 -17.53 25.49
N LYS A 134 29.97 -16.53 25.25
CA LYS A 134 31.36 -16.74 24.78
C LYS A 134 32.37 -17.00 25.89
N GLN A 135 31.97 -16.94 27.17
CA GLN A 135 32.84 -17.16 28.32
C GLN A 135 32.78 -18.57 28.95
N ASP A 136 31.88 -19.43 28.42
CA ASP A 136 31.84 -20.87 28.72
C ASP A 136 32.49 -21.68 27.53
#